data_41fe414f87d68bcf6fa6b21e5e3f4943
#
_entry.id   41fe414f87d68bcf6fa6b21e5e3f4943
#
_cell.length_a   1.000
_cell.length_b   1.000
_cell.length_c   1.000
_cell.angle_alpha   90.00
_cell.angle_beta   90.00
_cell.angle_gamma   90.00
#
_symmetry.space_group_name_H-M   'P 1'
#
loop_
_entity.id
_entity.type
_entity.pdbx_description
1 polymer ?
#
loop_
_entity_poly.entity_id
_entity_poly.type
_entity_poly.pdbx_seq_one_letter_code
_entity_poly.pdbx_strand_id
1 'polypeptide(L)'
;LGESIAAAHTASVNDNMIRSHYHDYYELYFLDNGERYHYIDDKLYKTEAGDCIIFPPQTMHRSYSEQGCTFSRIVLYFRPDIISSDALRQKLANSYCVYKSDTESLKMLRRLMYYFLEAQNSASAYKQEQMEALVNLIIIIVLEMKESTIGIERHNRTTQIINYINNNYEHDISLDVLADMFHISTYYLCREFKKNTNRTVVDYIKHTRIMNAERLFKETDKNVTEVATLTGFSNLTHFNRVFKEIAGVNPSQYKKLHAKN
;
A
#
# COMPACT_ATOMS: atom_id res chain seq x y z
N LEU A 1 10.51 2.79 -11.11
CA LEU A 1 10.27 1.83 -12.19
C LEU A 1 10.49 2.56 -13.51
N GLY A 2 11.49 2.15 -14.32
CA GLY A 2 11.71 2.71 -15.66
C GLY A 2 10.79 2.10 -16.73
N GLU A 3 10.02 1.08 -16.38
CA GLU A 3 9.09 0.38 -17.28
C GLU A 3 7.64 0.78 -16.96
N SER A 4 6.81 0.86 -18.00
CA SER A 4 5.38 1.23 -17.89
C SER A 4 4.52 0.12 -17.29
N ILE A 5 5.01 -1.12 -17.35
CA ILE A 5 4.35 -2.34 -16.86
C ILE A 5 5.42 -3.27 -16.26
N ALA A 6 5.12 -3.89 -15.12
CA ALA A 6 5.96 -4.95 -14.54
C ALA A 6 5.14 -5.85 -13.62
N ALA A 7 5.60 -7.09 -13.41
CA ALA A 7 5.05 -7.96 -12.37
C ALA A 7 6.15 -8.58 -11.50
N ALA A 8 5.81 -8.85 -10.26
CA ALA A 8 6.68 -9.54 -9.32
C ALA A 8 5.93 -10.68 -8.63
N HIS A 9 6.54 -11.86 -8.60
CA HIS A 9 6.06 -13.01 -7.81
C HIS A 9 6.87 -13.09 -6.52
N THR A 10 6.18 -13.22 -5.40
CA THR A 10 6.79 -13.36 -4.07
C THR A 10 6.12 -14.49 -3.32
N ALA A 11 6.91 -15.46 -2.87
CA ALA A 11 6.49 -16.47 -1.90
C ALA A 11 7.34 -16.27 -0.64
N SER A 12 6.70 -16.09 0.50
CA SER A 12 7.41 -15.75 1.74
C SER A 12 6.64 -16.18 2.99
N VAL A 13 7.33 -16.10 4.12
CA VAL A 13 6.79 -16.20 5.48
C VAL A 13 7.04 -14.86 6.16
N ASN A 14 6.00 -14.22 6.68
CA ASN A 14 6.14 -12.95 7.43
C ASN A 14 6.75 -11.77 6.63
N ASP A 15 6.65 -11.75 5.30
CA ASP A 15 7.02 -10.59 4.49
C ASP A 15 5.94 -9.48 4.66
N ASN A 16 5.96 -8.86 5.82
CA ASN A 16 5.02 -7.81 6.17
C ASN A 16 5.57 -6.46 5.72
N MET A 17 4.73 -5.72 4.99
CA MET A 17 5.06 -4.35 4.66
C MET A 17 5.15 -3.53 5.94
N ILE A 18 6.35 -3.06 6.22
CA ILE A 18 6.66 -2.32 7.43
C ILE A 18 6.02 -0.92 7.41
N ARG A 19 5.71 -0.40 6.22
CA ARG A 19 5.19 0.96 6.00
C ARG A 19 3.97 0.90 5.10
N SER A 20 2.97 1.71 5.42
CA SER A 20 2.02 2.12 4.39
C SER A 20 2.78 2.93 3.36
N HIS A 21 2.48 2.78 2.10
CA HIS A 21 3.09 3.51 1.01
C HIS A 21 2.03 3.83 -0.05
N TYR A 22 2.37 4.71 -0.95
CA TYR A 22 1.60 5.01 -2.14
C TYR A 22 2.55 5.16 -3.33
N HIS A 23 2.02 5.11 -4.53
CA HIS A 23 2.78 5.22 -5.77
C HIS A 23 1.92 5.85 -6.87
N ASP A 24 2.55 6.22 -7.99
CA ASP A 24 1.93 6.95 -9.10
C ASP A 24 1.39 6.01 -10.22
N TYR A 25 1.34 4.72 -9.96
CA TYR A 25 0.87 3.67 -10.86
C TYR A 25 -0.21 2.82 -10.19
N TYR A 26 -0.95 2.05 -10.98
CA TYR A 26 -1.84 1.02 -10.47
C TYR A 26 -1.06 -0.18 -9.99
N GLU A 27 -1.49 -0.76 -8.87
CA GLU A 27 -1.04 -2.06 -8.40
C GLU A 27 -2.23 -3.01 -8.35
N LEU A 28 -2.16 -4.11 -9.09
CA LEU A 28 -3.09 -5.23 -8.95
C LEU A 28 -2.39 -6.32 -8.17
N TYR A 29 -2.90 -6.58 -7.00
CA TYR A 29 -2.43 -7.61 -6.08
C TYR A 29 -3.28 -8.86 -6.24
N PHE A 30 -2.70 -9.96 -6.65
CA PHE A 30 -3.32 -11.29 -6.72
C PHE A 30 -2.71 -12.19 -5.66
N LEU A 31 -3.52 -12.69 -4.72
CA LEU A 31 -3.08 -13.65 -3.72
C LEU A 31 -3.22 -15.07 -4.27
N ASP A 32 -2.10 -15.68 -4.67
CA ASP A 32 -2.07 -17.00 -5.26
C ASP A 32 -2.27 -18.11 -4.22
N ASN A 33 -1.73 -17.93 -3.00
CA ASN A 33 -1.89 -18.87 -1.89
C ASN A 33 -1.79 -18.15 -0.54
N GLY A 34 -2.44 -18.72 0.49
CA GLY A 34 -2.43 -18.21 1.85
C GLY A 34 -3.53 -17.19 2.14
N GLU A 35 -3.30 -16.39 3.18
CA GLU A 35 -4.17 -15.28 3.55
C GLU A 35 -3.36 -14.03 3.90
N ARG A 36 -3.92 -12.86 3.60
CA ARG A 36 -3.30 -11.58 3.91
C ARG A 36 -4.31 -10.53 4.34
N TYR A 37 -3.81 -9.54 5.06
CA TYR A 37 -4.56 -8.37 5.46
C TYR A 37 -4.00 -7.13 4.75
N HIS A 38 -4.89 -6.26 4.31
CA HIS A 38 -4.54 -5.03 3.61
C HIS A 38 -5.20 -3.84 4.31
N TYR A 39 -4.40 -2.86 4.67
CA TYR A 39 -4.89 -1.54 5.04
C TYR A 39 -4.98 -0.68 3.80
N ILE A 40 -6.15 -0.11 3.53
CA ILE A 40 -6.42 0.80 2.44
C ILE A 40 -7.27 1.93 3.01
N ASP A 41 -6.77 3.15 2.99
CA ASP A 41 -7.48 4.34 3.48
C ASP A 41 -8.23 4.08 4.81
N ASP A 42 -7.52 3.61 5.83
CA ASP A 42 -8.02 3.33 7.18
C ASP A 42 -8.98 2.13 7.33
N LYS A 43 -9.24 1.40 6.25
CA LYS A 43 -10.04 0.18 6.29
C LYS A 43 -9.15 -1.06 6.20
N LEU A 44 -9.50 -2.08 6.95
CA LEU A 44 -8.85 -3.38 6.93
C LEU A 44 -9.62 -4.35 6.04
N TYR A 45 -8.94 -4.92 5.07
CA TYR A 45 -9.47 -5.95 4.18
C TYR A 45 -8.71 -7.26 4.39
N LYS A 46 -9.43 -8.37 4.41
CA LYS A 46 -8.83 -9.71 4.37
C LYS A 46 -8.93 -10.27 2.96
N THR A 47 -7.82 -10.81 2.46
CA THR A 47 -7.79 -11.61 1.24
C THR A 47 -7.42 -13.05 1.54
N GLU A 48 -7.95 -13.96 0.74
CA GLU A 48 -7.69 -15.38 0.73
C GLU A 48 -7.19 -15.80 -0.65
N ALA A 49 -6.68 -17.02 -0.78
CA ALA A 49 -6.17 -17.50 -2.06
C ALA A 49 -7.19 -17.33 -3.19
N GLY A 50 -6.78 -16.68 -4.27
CA GLY A 50 -7.61 -16.34 -5.42
C GLY A 50 -8.18 -14.92 -5.42
N ASP A 51 -8.13 -14.22 -4.30
CA ASP A 51 -8.62 -12.84 -4.23
C ASP A 51 -7.67 -11.86 -4.91
N CYS A 52 -8.25 -10.78 -5.44
CA CYS A 52 -7.52 -9.64 -5.96
C CYS A 52 -7.86 -8.35 -5.22
N ILE A 53 -6.89 -7.45 -5.15
CA ILE A 53 -7.11 -6.04 -4.81
C ILE A 53 -6.46 -5.17 -5.88
N ILE A 54 -7.14 -4.09 -6.25
CA ILE A 54 -6.57 -3.05 -7.08
C ILE A 54 -6.31 -1.84 -6.19
N PHE A 55 -5.06 -1.35 -6.19
CA PHE A 55 -4.68 -0.09 -5.56
C PHE A 55 -4.51 0.98 -6.64
N PRO A 56 -5.43 1.93 -6.76
CA PRO A 56 -5.25 3.08 -7.65
C PRO A 56 -4.03 3.93 -7.28
N PRO A 57 -3.50 4.73 -8.23
CA PRO A 57 -2.46 5.69 -7.93
C PRO A 57 -2.81 6.57 -6.72
N GLN A 58 -1.82 6.93 -5.91
CA GLN A 58 -1.93 7.76 -4.70
C GLN A 58 -2.74 7.13 -3.55
N THR A 59 -3.17 5.89 -3.66
CA THR A 59 -3.86 5.18 -2.57
C THR A 59 -2.86 4.73 -1.52
N MET A 60 -3.06 5.17 -0.28
CA MET A 60 -2.24 4.76 0.86
C MET A 60 -2.62 3.34 1.26
N HIS A 61 -1.67 2.42 1.16
CA HIS A 61 -1.92 1.02 1.50
C HIS A 61 -0.71 0.32 2.12
N ARG A 62 -0.96 -0.78 2.79
CA ARG A 62 0.04 -1.74 3.25
C ARG A 62 -0.56 -3.13 3.40
N SER A 63 0.28 -4.16 3.27
CA SER A 63 -0.11 -5.56 3.41
C SER A 63 0.68 -6.24 4.52
N TYR A 64 0.02 -7.12 5.28
CA TYR A 64 0.66 -7.93 6.31
C TYR A 64 -0.04 -9.29 6.46
N SER A 65 0.66 -10.25 7.05
CA SER A 65 0.10 -11.53 7.52
C SER A 65 0.31 -11.68 9.01
N GLU A 66 -0.44 -12.57 9.64
CA GLU A 66 -0.14 -12.99 11.01
C GLU A 66 1.19 -13.76 11.05
N GLN A 67 1.81 -13.78 12.23
CA GLN A 67 3.12 -14.41 12.39
C GLN A 67 3.06 -15.91 12.05
N GLY A 68 3.98 -16.37 11.22
CA GLY A 68 4.08 -17.78 10.81
C GLY A 68 3.24 -18.16 9.59
N CYS A 69 2.42 -17.26 9.06
CA CYS A 69 1.62 -17.54 7.87
C CYS A 69 2.47 -17.47 6.59
N THR A 70 2.46 -18.55 5.83
CA THR A 70 3.02 -18.58 4.48
C THR A 70 2.04 -18.01 3.47
N PHE A 71 2.54 -17.34 2.45
CA PHE A 71 1.73 -16.87 1.35
C PHE A 71 2.53 -16.85 0.04
N SER A 72 1.79 -16.82 -1.06
CA SER A 72 2.33 -16.55 -2.40
C SER A 72 1.44 -15.50 -3.08
N ARG A 73 2.07 -14.50 -3.69
CA ARG A 73 1.38 -13.41 -4.38
C ARG A 73 2.05 -13.08 -5.71
N ILE A 74 1.26 -12.60 -6.65
CA ILE A 74 1.74 -11.92 -7.84
C ILE A 74 1.21 -10.49 -7.80
N VAL A 75 2.10 -9.53 -7.94
CA VAL A 75 1.74 -8.10 -7.99
C VAL A 75 2.06 -7.58 -9.38
N LEU A 76 1.06 -7.00 -10.03
CA LEU A 76 1.15 -6.41 -11.35
C LEU A 76 1.10 -4.88 -11.23
N TYR A 77 2.13 -4.21 -11.70
CA TYR A 77 2.26 -2.76 -11.71
C TYR A 77 2.06 -2.24 -13.12
N PHE A 78 1.22 -1.22 -13.29
CA PHE A 78 0.98 -0.61 -14.61
C PHE A 78 0.58 0.86 -14.51
N ARG A 79 0.95 1.64 -15.52
CA ARG A 79 0.58 3.05 -15.60
C ARG A 79 -0.83 3.21 -16.18
N PRO A 80 -1.53 4.34 -15.87
CA PRO A 80 -2.88 4.59 -16.39
C PRO A 80 -3.01 4.57 -17.91
N ASP A 81 -1.94 4.97 -18.63
CA ASP A 81 -1.87 5.04 -20.10
C ASP A 81 -1.89 3.67 -20.80
N ILE A 82 -1.59 2.59 -20.05
CA ILE A 82 -1.67 1.21 -20.55
C ILE A 82 -3.11 0.73 -20.74
N ILE A 83 -4.06 1.34 -20.03
CA ILE A 83 -5.46 0.92 -20.10
C ILE A 83 -6.10 1.41 -21.40
N SER A 84 -6.54 0.48 -22.22
CA SER A 84 -7.01 0.73 -23.59
C SER A 84 -8.34 1.52 -23.67
N SER A 85 -9.20 1.45 -22.64
CA SER A 85 -10.54 2.00 -22.64
C SER A 85 -10.76 3.04 -21.55
N ASP A 86 -11.40 4.16 -21.89
CA ASP A 86 -11.83 5.19 -20.93
C ASP A 86 -12.80 4.63 -19.89
N ALA A 87 -13.70 3.73 -20.29
CA ALA A 87 -14.63 3.09 -19.36
C ALA A 87 -13.89 2.24 -18.31
N LEU A 88 -12.86 1.49 -18.73
CA LEU A 88 -12.02 0.75 -17.80
C LEU A 88 -11.24 1.68 -16.88
N ARG A 89 -10.68 2.78 -17.40
CA ARG A 89 -9.97 3.79 -16.58
C ARG A 89 -10.87 4.38 -15.51
N GLN A 90 -12.10 4.77 -15.87
CA GLN A 90 -13.10 5.30 -14.93
C GLN A 90 -13.48 4.27 -13.84
N LYS A 91 -13.70 3.02 -14.23
CA LYS A 91 -14.02 1.95 -13.27
C LYS A 91 -12.85 1.70 -12.32
N LEU A 92 -11.62 1.63 -12.83
CA LEU A 92 -10.40 1.43 -12.03
C LEU A 92 -10.15 2.56 -11.04
N ALA A 93 -10.37 3.81 -11.42
CA ALA A 93 -10.15 4.96 -10.55
C ALA A 93 -11.01 4.91 -9.27
N ASN A 94 -12.14 4.18 -9.29
CA ASN A 94 -13.06 4.01 -8.18
C ASN A 94 -13.00 2.60 -7.55
N SER A 95 -11.99 1.79 -7.89
CA SER A 95 -11.90 0.39 -7.45
C SER A 95 -11.15 0.29 -6.11
N TYR A 96 -11.88 0.35 -5.01
CA TYR A 96 -11.37 0.23 -3.63
C TYR A 96 -12.00 -0.96 -2.92
N CYS A 97 -11.92 -2.15 -3.50
CA CYS A 97 -12.52 -3.34 -2.90
C CYS A 97 -11.68 -4.59 -3.13
N VAL A 98 -12.02 -5.64 -2.40
CA VAL A 98 -11.53 -6.99 -2.66
C VAL A 98 -12.41 -7.62 -3.73
N TYR A 99 -11.81 -8.15 -4.76
CA TYR A 99 -12.46 -8.93 -5.80
C TYR A 99 -12.33 -10.41 -5.48
N LYS A 100 -13.47 -11.06 -5.28
CA LYS A 100 -13.55 -12.49 -4.91
C LYS A 100 -13.67 -13.37 -6.15
N SER A 101 -12.68 -14.23 -6.40
CA SER A 101 -12.75 -15.17 -7.51
C SER A 101 -13.69 -16.35 -7.21
N ASP A 102 -14.38 -16.84 -8.24
CA ASP A 102 -14.91 -18.18 -8.28
C ASP A 102 -13.87 -19.16 -8.85
N THR A 103 -14.22 -20.42 -8.94
CA THR A 103 -13.31 -21.49 -9.41
C THR A 103 -12.79 -21.24 -10.83
N GLU A 104 -13.62 -20.73 -11.74
CA GLU A 104 -13.24 -20.51 -13.13
C GLU A 104 -12.39 -19.24 -13.28
N SER A 105 -12.78 -18.14 -12.64
CA SER A 105 -12.01 -16.89 -12.59
C SER A 105 -10.63 -17.13 -11.98
N LEU A 106 -10.54 -17.91 -10.90
CA LEU A 106 -9.26 -18.26 -10.27
C LEU A 106 -8.32 -19.00 -11.23
N LYS A 107 -8.81 -20.02 -11.91
CA LYS A 107 -8.00 -20.79 -12.89
C LYS A 107 -7.49 -19.88 -14.01
N MET A 108 -8.38 -19.05 -14.54
CA MET A 108 -8.06 -18.12 -15.62
C MET A 108 -7.02 -17.09 -15.18
N LEU A 109 -7.25 -16.41 -14.05
CA LEU A 109 -6.32 -15.40 -13.51
C LEU A 109 -4.95 -15.98 -13.21
N ARG A 110 -4.90 -17.13 -12.52
CA ARG A 110 -3.63 -17.80 -12.22
C ARG A 110 -2.85 -18.08 -13.51
N ARG A 111 -3.49 -18.61 -14.54
CA ARG A 111 -2.85 -18.88 -15.83
C ARG A 111 -2.34 -17.60 -16.48
N LEU A 112 -3.13 -16.53 -16.52
CA LEU A 112 -2.74 -15.25 -17.12
C LEU A 112 -1.62 -14.56 -16.34
N MET A 113 -1.66 -14.57 -15.00
CA MET A 113 -0.62 -13.99 -14.17
C MET A 113 0.73 -14.69 -14.35
N TYR A 114 0.75 -16.02 -14.39
CA TYR A 114 1.99 -16.76 -14.67
C TYR A 114 2.47 -16.55 -16.10
N TYR A 115 1.56 -16.54 -17.09
CA TYR A 115 1.94 -16.22 -18.45
C TYR A 115 2.50 -14.80 -18.59
N PHE A 116 1.98 -13.83 -17.82
CA PHE A 116 2.55 -12.48 -17.78
C PHE A 116 4.00 -12.50 -17.27
N LEU A 117 4.30 -13.25 -16.20
CA LEU A 117 5.66 -13.39 -15.69
C LEU A 117 6.62 -14.02 -16.71
N GLU A 118 6.13 -14.95 -17.53
CA GLU A 118 6.91 -15.53 -18.63
C GLU A 118 7.11 -14.52 -19.76
N ALA A 119 6.06 -13.82 -20.17
CA ALA A 119 6.09 -12.83 -21.25
C ALA A 119 7.05 -11.68 -20.94
N GLN A 120 7.06 -11.19 -19.69
CA GLN A 120 7.95 -10.11 -19.28
C GLN A 120 9.46 -10.48 -19.34
N ASN A 121 9.80 -11.77 -19.32
CA ASN A 121 11.17 -12.28 -19.44
C ASN A 121 11.50 -12.80 -20.84
N SER A 122 10.54 -12.70 -21.78
CA SER A 122 10.73 -13.20 -23.14
C SER A 122 11.62 -12.27 -23.97
N ALA A 123 12.26 -12.83 -24.99
CA ALA A 123 13.01 -12.10 -26.02
C ALA A 123 12.12 -11.73 -27.24
N SER A 124 10.80 -11.85 -27.12
CA SER A 124 9.86 -11.55 -28.21
C SER A 124 9.96 -10.10 -28.67
N ALA A 125 9.93 -9.88 -29.97
CA ALA A 125 9.82 -8.54 -30.56
C ALA A 125 8.50 -7.84 -30.20
N TYR A 126 7.48 -8.60 -29.83
CA TYR A 126 6.14 -8.12 -29.47
C TYR A 126 5.89 -8.22 -27.96
N LYS A 127 6.95 -8.23 -27.15
CA LYS A 127 6.88 -8.37 -25.68
C LYS A 127 5.99 -7.31 -25.06
N GLN A 128 6.15 -6.06 -25.46
CA GLN A 128 5.40 -4.92 -24.89
C GLN A 128 3.90 -5.06 -25.20
N GLU A 129 3.54 -5.35 -26.44
CA GLU A 129 2.17 -5.54 -26.89
C GLU A 129 1.51 -6.73 -26.21
N GLN A 130 2.26 -7.82 -25.97
CA GLN A 130 1.77 -8.98 -25.22
C GLN A 130 1.46 -8.60 -23.77
N MET A 131 2.35 -7.88 -23.12
CA MET A 131 2.17 -7.44 -21.73
C MET A 131 0.98 -6.49 -21.62
N GLU A 132 0.82 -5.53 -22.54
CA GLU A 132 -0.32 -4.59 -22.55
C GLU A 132 -1.66 -5.32 -22.76
N ALA A 133 -1.71 -6.25 -23.69
CA ALA A 133 -2.92 -7.07 -23.94
C ALA A 133 -3.28 -7.90 -22.71
N LEU A 134 -2.29 -8.53 -22.04
CA LEU A 134 -2.48 -9.32 -20.85
C LEU A 134 -2.99 -8.48 -19.68
N VAL A 135 -2.42 -7.27 -19.44
CA VAL A 135 -2.89 -6.36 -18.40
C VAL A 135 -4.36 -6.02 -18.61
N ASN A 136 -4.73 -5.60 -19.83
CA ASN A 136 -6.11 -5.23 -20.12
C ASN A 136 -7.08 -6.42 -19.93
N LEU A 137 -6.71 -7.61 -20.36
CA LEU A 137 -7.51 -8.83 -20.16
C LEU A 137 -7.65 -9.18 -18.67
N ILE A 138 -6.57 -9.18 -17.92
CA ILE A 138 -6.56 -9.44 -16.47
C ILE A 138 -7.48 -8.46 -15.75
N ILE A 139 -7.38 -7.17 -16.06
CA ILE A 139 -8.23 -6.12 -15.45
C ILE A 139 -9.70 -6.37 -15.74
N ILE A 140 -10.09 -6.71 -16.98
CA ILE A 140 -11.47 -7.00 -17.33
C ILE A 140 -11.98 -8.14 -16.48
N ILE A 141 -11.25 -9.24 -16.40
CA ILE A 141 -11.65 -10.42 -15.60
C ILE A 141 -11.81 -10.04 -14.12
N VAL A 142 -10.87 -9.28 -13.55
CA VAL A 142 -10.95 -8.88 -12.14
C VAL A 142 -12.15 -7.96 -11.88
N LEU A 143 -12.44 -7.02 -12.77
CA LEU A 143 -13.58 -6.11 -12.64
C LEU A 143 -14.95 -6.79 -12.83
N GLU A 144 -14.99 -7.97 -13.45
CA GLU A 144 -16.18 -8.81 -13.56
C GLU A 144 -16.39 -9.73 -12.34
N MET A 145 -15.35 -9.88 -11.49
CA MET A 145 -15.47 -10.69 -10.27
C MET A 145 -16.39 -10.02 -9.24
N LYS A 146 -16.83 -10.80 -8.27
CA LYS A 146 -17.69 -10.30 -7.18
C LYS A 146 -16.92 -9.32 -6.28
N GLU A 147 -17.37 -8.09 -6.24
CA GLU A 147 -16.84 -7.08 -5.32
C GLU A 147 -17.23 -7.39 -3.87
N SER A 148 -16.26 -7.34 -2.98
CA SER A 148 -16.46 -7.38 -1.53
C SER A 148 -15.96 -6.07 -0.92
N THR A 149 -16.89 -5.19 -0.63
CA THR A 149 -16.62 -3.89 0.04
C THR A 149 -16.58 -4.02 1.57
N ILE A 150 -16.85 -5.22 2.08
CA ILE A 150 -16.85 -5.47 3.52
C ILE A 150 -15.41 -5.49 3.99
N GLY A 151 -14.93 -4.34 4.43
CA GLY A 151 -13.78 -4.26 5.32
C GLY A 151 -14.11 -5.09 6.57
N ILE A 152 -13.20 -5.97 6.99
CA ILE A 152 -13.36 -6.61 8.30
C ILE A 152 -13.12 -5.51 9.31
N GLU A 153 -14.16 -5.05 9.97
CA GLU A 153 -14.01 -4.41 11.26
C GLU A 153 -13.48 -5.47 12.25
N ARG A 154 -12.22 -5.84 12.14
CA ARG A 154 -11.57 -6.44 13.29
C ARG A 154 -11.46 -5.33 14.31
N HIS A 155 -12.24 -5.43 15.37
CA HIS A 155 -12.05 -4.69 16.61
C HIS A 155 -10.73 -5.11 17.31
N ASN A 156 -9.68 -5.29 16.51
CA ASN A 156 -8.33 -5.45 17.05
C ASN A 156 -7.86 -4.05 17.47
N ARG A 157 -7.59 -3.87 18.74
CA ARG A 157 -7.09 -2.61 19.30
C ARG A 157 -5.91 -2.05 18.52
N THR A 158 -5.03 -2.91 18.01
CA THR A 158 -3.90 -2.47 17.18
C THR A 158 -4.38 -1.77 15.91
N THR A 159 -5.42 -2.28 15.26
CA THR A 159 -6.05 -1.66 14.08
C THR A 159 -6.64 -0.29 14.42
N GLN A 160 -7.40 -0.21 15.51
CA GLN A 160 -7.99 1.05 15.97
C GLN A 160 -6.91 2.09 16.31
N ILE A 161 -5.81 1.66 16.96
CA ILE A 161 -4.67 2.54 17.26
C ILE A 161 -3.99 3.03 15.98
N ILE A 162 -3.82 2.17 14.99
CA ILE A 162 -3.24 2.53 13.68
C ILE A 162 -4.13 3.56 12.98
N ASN A 163 -5.44 3.33 12.94
CA ASN A 163 -6.39 4.25 12.34
C ASN A 163 -6.38 5.60 13.05
N TYR A 164 -6.33 5.59 14.38
CA TYR A 164 -6.21 6.83 15.14
C TYR A 164 -4.92 7.59 14.79
N ILE A 165 -3.77 6.92 14.71
CA ILE A 165 -2.50 7.55 14.35
C ILE A 165 -2.58 8.13 12.92
N ASN A 166 -3.12 7.38 11.97
CA ASN A 166 -3.21 7.83 10.57
C ASN A 166 -4.12 9.05 10.40
N ASN A 167 -5.17 9.16 11.20
CA ASN A 167 -6.12 10.28 11.14
C ASN A 167 -5.75 11.47 12.03
N ASN A 168 -4.71 11.34 12.86
CA ASN A 168 -4.35 12.39 13.84
C ASN A 168 -2.83 12.64 13.90
N TYR A 169 -2.06 12.18 12.92
CA TYR A 169 -0.59 12.22 12.95
C TYR A 169 -0.03 13.65 13.09
N GLU A 170 -0.77 14.66 12.66
CA GLU A 170 -0.41 16.07 12.77
C GLU A 170 -0.48 16.59 14.21
N HIS A 171 -1.23 15.92 15.08
CA HIS A 171 -1.38 16.29 16.49
C HIS A 171 -0.33 15.63 17.39
N ASP A 172 -0.24 16.09 18.62
CA ASP A 172 0.64 15.46 19.60
C ASP A 172 0.04 14.14 20.09
N ILE A 173 0.68 13.04 19.71
CA ILE A 173 0.28 11.68 20.07
C ILE A 173 1.33 11.10 21.02
N SER A 174 0.99 10.95 22.30
CA SER A 174 1.81 10.24 23.28
C SER A 174 1.33 8.81 23.52
N LEU A 175 2.23 7.97 24.06
CA LEU A 175 1.86 6.59 24.46
C LEU A 175 0.78 6.58 25.55
N ASP A 176 0.83 7.54 26.45
CA ASP A 176 -0.12 7.63 27.56
C ASP A 176 -1.51 8.02 27.04
N VAL A 177 -1.61 9.00 26.13
CA VAL A 177 -2.86 9.38 25.47
C VAL A 177 -3.49 8.19 24.74
N LEU A 178 -2.69 7.41 24.00
CA LEU A 178 -3.18 6.22 23.32
C LEU A 178 -3.61 5.13 24.30
N ALA A 179 -2.84 4.89 25.35
CA ALA A 179 -3.15 3.89 26.36
C ALA A 179 -4.47 4.22 27.09
N ASP A 180 -4.66 5.47 27.48
CA ASP A 180 -5.89 5.94 28.13
C ASP A 180 -7.09 5.84 27.19
N MET A 181 -6.95 6.29 25.95
CA MET A 181 -8.02 6.26 24.94
C MET A 181 -8.52 4.84 24.65
N PHE A 182 -7.59 3.87 24.58
CA PHE A 182 -7.94 2.47 24.28
C PHE A 182 -8.11 1.60 25.54
N HIS A 183 -8.10 2.20 26.73
CA HIS A 183 -8.28 1.54 28.04
C HIS A 183 -7.32 0.35 28.24
N ILE A 184 -6.03 0.58 27.99
CA ILE A 184 -4.94 -0.40 28.15
C ILE A 184 -3.74 0.25 28.83
N SER A 185 -2.83 -0.56 29.38
CA SER A 185 -1.55 -0.03 29.86
C SER A 185 -0.59 0.28 28.70
N THR A 186 0.28 1.27 28.87
CA THR A 186 1.36 1.59 27.90
C THR A 186 2.25 0.39 27.60
N TYR A 187 2.51 -0.47 28.58
CA TYR A 187 3.25 -1.72 28.40
C TYR A 187 2.52 -2.66 27.43
N TYR A 188 1.23 -2.90 27.65
CA TYR A 188 0.41 -3.74 26.78
C TYR A 188 0.31 -3.16 25.37
N LEU A 189 0.07 -1.85 25.25
CA LEU A 189 0.06 -1.11 23.99
C LEU A 189 1.36 -1.38 23.20
N CYS A 190 2.51 -1.10 23.78
CA CYS A 190 3.80 -1.25 23.11
C CYS A 190 4.07 -2.70 22.69
N ARG A 191 3.77 -3.67 23.54
CA ARG A 191 3.99 -5.09 23.28
C ARG A 191 3.10 -5.60 22.14
N GLU A 192 1.80 -5.37 22.22
CA GLU A 192 0.84 -5.86 21.23
C GLU A 192 1.00 -5.12 19.89
N PHE A 193 1.24 -3.81 19.93
CA PHE A 193 1.50 -3.05 18.71
C PHE A 193 2.77 -3.56 18.00
N LYS A 194 3.87 -3.77 18.72
CA LYS A 194 5.11 -4.31 18.15
C LYS A 194 4.94 -5.74 17.62
N LYS A 195 4.19 -6.59 18.35
CA LYS A 195 3.88 -7.96 17.92
C LYS A 195 3.10 -7.98 16.60
N ASN A 196 2.11 -7.10 16.44
CA ASN A 196 1.22 -7.08 15.28
C ASN A 196 1.77 -6.29 14.10
N THR A 197 2.64 -5.28 14.34
CA THR A 197 3.16 -4.39 13.29
C THR A 197 4.64 -4.55 13.02
N ASN A 198 5.34 -5.29 13.88
CA ASN A 198 6.79 -5.42 13.91
C ASN A 198 7.53 -4.09 14.14
N ARG A 199 6.83 -3.06 14.68
CA ARG A 199 7.34 -1.71 14.97
C ARG A 199 6.87 -1.19 16.31
N THR A 200 7.63 -0.24 16.85
CA THR A 200 7.14 0.53 17.98
C THR A 200 6.08 1.55 17.52
N VAL A 201 5.18 1.93 18.43
CA VAL A 201 4.18 2.99 18.18
C VAL A 201 4.85 4.30 17.76
N VAL A 202 5.93 4.68 18.44
CA VAL A 202 6.69 5.91 18.16
C VAL A 202 7.30 5.88 16.76
N ASP A 203 7.89 4.76 16.35
CA ASP A 203 8.39 4.60 14.99
C ASP A 203 7.27 4.67 13.95
N TYR A 204 6.13 4.08 14.25
CA TYR A 204 4.97 4.12 13.36
C TYR A 204 4.51 5.56 13.13
N ILE A 205 4.35 6.35 14.20
CA ILE A 205 3.99 7.78 14.13
C ILE A 205 5.01 8.54 13.28
N LYS A 206 6.32 8.37 13.54
CA LYS A 206 7.39 9.04 12.75
C LYS A 206 7.25 8.72 11.26
N HIS A 207 7.09 7.44 10.92
CA HIS A 207 6.95 7.03 9.52
C HIS A 207 5.70 7.61 8.86
N THR A 208 4.55 7.58 9.53
CA THR A 208 3.31 8.19 9.04
C THR A 208 3.50 9.67 8.73
N ARG A 209 4.15 10.42 9.65
CA ARG A 209 4.45 11.84 9.46
C ARG A 209 5.37 12.10 8.26
N ILE A 210 6.45 11.32 8.11
CA ILE A 210 7.39 11.52 7.00
C ILE A 210 6.75 11.17 5.65
N MET A 211 5.95 10.12 5.58
CA MET A 211 5.23 9.78 4.34
C MET A 211 4.27 10.90 3.91
N ASN A 212 3.53 11.48 4.86
CA ASN A 212 2.69 12.62 4.56
C ASN A 212 3.51 13.86 4.16
N ALA A 213 4.72 14.02 4.73
CA ALA A 213 5.65 15.08 4.30
C ALA A 213 6.12 14.87 2.85
N GLU A 214 6.48 13.64 2.48
CA GLU A 214 6.84 13.28 1.10
C GLU A 214 5.71 13.58 0.11
N ARG A 215 4.46 13.25 0.48
CA ARG A 215 3.27 13.57 -0.30
C ARG A 215 3.10 15.08 -0.48
N LEU A 216 3.16 15.85 0.62
CA LEU A 216 3.03 17.31 0.57
C LEU A 216 4.10 17.96 -0.30
N PHE A 217 5.34 17.45 -0.30
CA PHE A 217 6.40 17.96 -1.18
C PHE A 217 6.13 17.69 -2.66
N LYS A 218 5.42 16.62 -3.01
CA LYS A 218 5.05 16.29 -4.38
C LYS A 218 3.80 17.04 -4.87
N GLU A 219 2.84 17.22 -3.98
CA GLU A 219 1.52 17.76 -4.32
C GLU A 219 1.41 19.28 -4.18
N THR A 220 2.31 19.90 -3.40
CA THR A 220 2.23 21.34 -3.05
C THR A 220 3.57 22.05 -3.16
N ASP A 221 3.53 23.38 -3.27
CA ASP A 221 4.73 24.23 -3.27
C ASP A 221 5.22 24.61 -1.87
N LYS A 222 4.63 24.05 -0.81
CA LYS A 222 4.95 24.36 0.58
C LYS A 222 6.45 24.20 0.87
N ASN A 223 6.98 25.10 1.69
CA ASN A 223 8.38 25.03 2.10
C ASN A 223 8.60 23.96 3.19
N VAL A 224 9.88 23.67 3.50
CA VAL A 224 10.26 22.61 4.44
C VAL A 224 9.70 22.85 5.85
N THR A 225 9.66 24.11 6.29
CA THR A 225 9.14 24.47 7.62
C THR A 225 7.63 24.29 7.71
N GLU A 226 6.91 24.70 6.68
CA GLU A 226 5.45 24.50 6.59
C GLU A 226 5.10 23.02 6.60
N VAL A 227 5.79 22.20 5.80
CA VAL A 227 5.56 20.75 5.74
C VAL A 227 5.88 20.11 7.08
N ALA A 228 6.98 20.48 7.74
CA ALA A 228 7.31 19.96 9.07
C ALA A 228 6.17 20.22 10.08
N THR A 229 5.65 21.46 10.10
CA THR A 229 4.54 21.84 11.00
C THR A 229 3.27 21.08 10.68
N LEU A 230 2.86 21.01 9.40
CA LEU A 230 1.66 20.32 8.95
C LEU A 230 1.70 18.81 9.19
N THR A 231 2.90 18.25 9.33
CA THR A 231 3.06 16.83 9.62
C THR A 231 3.35 16.54 11.10
N GLY A 232 3.09 17.49 11.99
CA GLY A 232 3.12 17.30 13.43
C GLY A 232 4.52 17.36 14.06
N PHE A 233 5.52 17.91 13.37
CA PHE A 233 6.84 18.16 13.98
C PHE A 233 6.89 19.57 14.57
N SER A 234 7.06 19.64 15.88
CA SER A 234 7.25 20.91 16.61
C SER A 234 8.66 21.48 16.46
N ASN A 235 9.63 20.68 15.99
CA ASN A 235 11.04 21.07 15.87
C ASN A 235 11.61 20.69 14.51
N LEU A 236 12.06 21.71 13.75
CA LEU A 236 12.59 21.54 12.39
C LEU A 236 13.88 20.70 12.35
N THR A 237 14.74 20.80 13.36
CA THR A 237 15.96 19.99 13.43
C THR A 237 15.63 18.52 13.61
N HIS A 238 14.64 18.22 14.46
CA HIS A 238 14.12 16.85 14.63
C HIS A 238 13.49 16.32 13.34
N PHE A 239 12.66 17.14 12.67
CA PHE A 239 12.09 16.79 11.36
C PHE A 239 13.18 16.44 10.34
N ASN A 240 14.16 17.29 10.14
CA ASN A 240 15.24 17.10 9.17
C ASN A 240 16.01 15.79 9.43
N ARG A 241 16.30 15.48 10.69
CA ARG A 241 16.99 14.26 11.09
C ARG A 241 16.14 13.03 10.79
N VAL A 242 14.88 13.02 11.22
CA VAL A 242 13.95 11.88 11.02
C VAL A 242 13.64 11.69 9.53
N PHE A 243 13.45 12.78 8.79
CA PHE A 243 13.21 12.72 7.34
C PHE A 243 14.40 12.07 6.63
N LYS A 244 15.62 12.51 6.90
CA LYS A 244 16.84 11.93 6.31
C LYS A 244 17.02 10.46 6.69
N GLU A 245 16.73 10.10 7.93
CA GLU A 245 16.78 8.71 8.41
C GLU A 245 15.81 7.79 7.64
N ILE A 246 14.60 8.29 7.32
CA ILE A 246 13.54 7.50 6.71
C ILE A 246 13.58 7.56 5.19
N ALA A 247 13.72 8.75 4.60
CA ALA A 247 13.70 8.97 3.15
C ALA A 247 15.07 8.82 2.47
N GLY A 248 16.17 8.71 3.25
CA GLY A 248 17.53 8.57 2.75
C GLY A 248 18.20 9.88 2.30
N VAL A 249 17.42 10.93 2.06
CA VAL A 249 17.89 12.27 1.66
C VAL A 249 17.27 13.35 2.53
N ASN A 250 17.87 14.55 2.58
CA ASN A 250 17.25 15.61 3.36
C ASN A 250 16.01 16.21 2.67
N PRO A 251 15.10 16.86 3.43
CA PRO A 251 13.83 17.37 2.90
C PRO A 251 14.00 18.34 1.72
N SER A 252 15.00 19.20 1.75
CA SER A 252 15.24 20.18 0.68
C SER A 252 15.71 19.51 -0.61
N GLN A 253 16.53 18.46 -0.50
CA GLN A 253 16.94 17.63 -1.65
C GLN A 253 15.74 16.87 -2.21
N TYR A 254 14.95 16.25 -1.33
CA TYR A 254 13.74 15.51 -1.73
C TYR A 254 12.77 16.41 -2.51
N LYS A 255 12.48 17.62 -1.97
CA LYS A 255 11.62 18.61 -2.64
C LYS A 255 12.14 18.96 -4.02
N LYS A 256 13.46 19.24 -4.18
CA LYS A 256 14.06 19.57 -5.49
C LYS A 256 13.95 18.43 -6.51
N LEU A 257 14.10 17.17 -6.06
CA LEU A 257 14.01 15.99 -6.93
C LEU A 257 12.57 15.71 -7.41
N HIS A 258 11.56 16.18 -6.67
CA HIS A 258 10.15 15.90 -6.94
C HIS A 258 9.32 17.17 -7.17
N ALA A 259 9.94 18.36 -7.27
CA ALA A 259 9.24 19.58 -7.66
C ALA A 259 8.62 19.38 -9.05
N LYS A 260 7.33 19.68 -9.18
CA LYS A 260 6.68 19.72 -10.49
C LYS A 260 7.37 20.83 -11.30
N ASN A 261 7.96 20.48 -12.46
CA ASN A 261 8.35 21.44 -13.49
C ASN A 261 7.09 22.03 -14.12
#